data_0dfd777d54ed1dbf3e42a83590c08a24
#
_entry.id   0dfd777d54ed1dbf3e42a83590c08a24
#
_cell.length_a   1.000
_cell.length_b   1.000
_cell.length_c   1.000
_cell.angle_alpha   90.00
_cell.angle_beta   90.00
_cell.angle_gamma   90.00
#
_symmetry.space_group_name_H-M   'P 1'
#
loop_
_entity.id
_entity.type
_entity.pdbx_description
1 polymer ?
#
loop_
_entity_poly.entity_id
_entity_poly.type
_entity_poly.pdbx_seq_one_letter_code
_entity_poly.pdbx_strand_id
1 'polypeptide(L)'
;MSVPKRHHYVPQMILNGFTDSDGWLHWCRLRERPVTVRRARPLELFHQNHLYSTLSETGAKDPAMEHALSVLESEAVGVVQSILVPAREGRLPVLTSEQKRLWYIFFLTQWRRSPETQRANVSDAEALRMVEDTLD
;
A
#
# COMPACT_ATOMS: atom_id res chain seq x y z
N MET A 1 -2.87 -25.24 0.54
CA MET A 1 -2.03 -24.03 0.37
C MET A 1 -1.90 -23.33 1.72
N SER A 2 -0.70 -22.97 2.11
CA SER A 2 -0.51 -22.18 3.34
C SER A 2 -0.94 -20.74 3.08
N VAL A 3 -1.83 -20.21 3.90
CA VAL A 3 -2.20 -18.79 3.86
C VAL A 3 -0.97 -17.95 4.21
N PRO A 4 -0.64 -16.91 3.42
CA PRO A 4 0.49 -16.04 3.73
C PRO A 4 0.35 -15.47 5.15
N LYS A 5 1.38 -15.62 5.97
CA LYS A 5 1.36 -15.10 7.35
C LYS A 5 1.66 -13.59 7.41
N ARG A 6 2.41 -13.08 6.43
CA ARG A 6 2.86 -11.69 6.38
C ARG A 6 2.02 -10.90 5.39
N HIS A 7 1.25 -9.98 5.88
CA HIS A 7 0.46 -9.07 5.07
C HIS A 7 1.14 -7.71 5.03
N HIS A 8 1.56 -7.27 3.84
CA HIS A 8 2.13 -5.94 3.64
C HIS A 8 1.01 -4.89 3.64
N TYR A 9 1.15 -3.87 4.48
CA TYR A 9 0.25 -2.71 4.45
C TYR A 9 0.79 -1.58 3.55
N VAL A 10 2.07 -1.63 3.16
CA VAL A 10 2.60 -0.89 2.01
C VAL A 10 2.96 -1.91 0.93
N PRO A 11 2.37 -1.84 -0.28
CA PRO A 11 2.63 -2.81 -1.34
C PRO A 11 4.10 -2.86 -1.74
N GLN A 12 4.61 -4.05 -1.96
CA GLN A 12 6.01 -4.23 -2.38
C GLN A 12 6.32 -3.49 -3.69
N MET A 13 5.35 -3.38 -4.60
CA MET A 13 5.55 -2.64 -5.86
C MET A 13 5.85 -1.14 -5.61
N ILE A 14 5.28 -0.55 -4.57
CA ILE A 14 5.59 0.82 -4.16
C ILE A 14 6.98 0.87 -3.53
N LEU A 15 7.28 -0.05 -2.62
CA LEU A 15 8.58 -0.12 -1.95
C LEU A 15 9.74 -0.32 -2.93
N ASN A 16 9.54 -1.12 -3.98
CA ASN A 16 10.52 -1.33 -5.04
C ASN A 16 10.90 -0.04 -5.78
N GLY A 17 10.01 0.96 -5.81
CA GLY A 17 10.31 2.28 -6.37
C GLY A 17 11.33 3.10 -5.58
N PHE A 18 11.64 2.70 -4.33
CA PHE A 18 12.56 3.37 -3.42
C PHE A 18 13.83 2.55 -3.15
N THR A 19 14.03 1.43 -3.82
CA THR A 19 15.25 0.63 -3.68
C THR A 19 16.40 1.23 -4.45
N ASP A 20 17.63 0.98 -3.97
CA ASP A 20 18.84 1.21 -4.74
C ASP A 20 18.99 0.19 -5.89
N SER A 21 20.10 0.30 -6.66
CA SER A 21 20.39 -0.59 -7.79
C SER A 21 20.51 -2.07 -7.40
N ASP A 22 20.84 -2.34 -6.15
CA ASP A 22 20.98 -3.70 -5.61
C ASP A 22 19.69 -4.21 -4.95
N GLY A 23 18.62 -3.42 -4.99
CA GLY A 23 17.30 -3.74 -4.48
C GLY A 23 17.17 -3.60 -2.96
N TRP A 24 17.99 -2.75 -2.31
CA TRP A 24 17.89 -2.43 -0.90
C TRP A 24 17.13 -1.15 -0.65
N LEU A 25 16.24 -1.17 0.34
CA LEU A 25 15.66 0.03 0.95
C LEU A 25 16.60 0.55 2.03
N HIS A 26 16.82 1.87 2.04
CA HIS A 26 17.52 2.56 3.10
C HIS A 26 16.48 3.28 3.96
N TRP A 27 16.42 2.95 5.25
CA TRP A 27 15.38 3.44 6.14
C TRP A 27 15.92 3.83 7.52
N CYS A 28 15.23 4.73 8.20
CA CYS A 28 15.54 5.12 9.57
C CYS A 28 14.24 5.35 10.36
N ARG A 29 14.35 5.35 11.69
CA ARG A 29 13.25 5.74 12.58
C ARG A 29 13.37 7.23 12.90
N LEU A 30 12.35 8.02 12.57
CA LEU A 30 12.35 9.47 12.76
C LEU A 30 12.56 9.91 14.24
N ARG A 31 12.10 9.08 15.19
CA ARG A 31 12.18 9.37 16.63
C ARG A 31 13.43 8.78 17.31
N GLU A 32 14.28 8.07 16.57
CA GLU A 32 15.51 7.49 17.09
C GLU A 32 16.62 8.54 17.14
N ARG A 33 17.36 8.61 18.25
CA ARG A 33 18.49 9.52 18.41
C ARG A 33 19.69 8.75 19.01
N PRO A 34 20.86 8.74 18.35
CA PRO A 34 21.13 9.32 17.03
C PRO A 34 20.40 8.58 15.91
N VAL A 35 20.12 9.27 14.80
CA VAL A 35 19.48 8.65 13.64
C VAL A 35 20.41 7.61 13.03
N THR A 36 19.92 6.38 12.91
CA THR A 36 20.68 5.27 12.31
C THR A 36 20.01 4.82 11.03
N VAL A 37 20.74 4.87 9.90
CA VAL A 37 20.27 4.34 8.62
C VAL A 37 20.53 2.84 8.56
N ARG A 38 19.50 2.08 8.23
CA ARG A 38 19.51 0.62 8.10
C ARG A 38 19.14 0.22 6.67
N ARG A 39 19.50 -1.00 6.27
CA ARG A 39 19.10 -1.60 5.01
C ARG A 39 18.14 -2.76 5.25
N ALA A 40 17.15 -2.90 4.36
CA ALA A 40 16.24 -4.05 4.35
C ALA A 40 15.74 -4.31 2.92
N ARG A 41 15.27 -5.52 2.67
CA ARG A 41 14.53 -5.81 1.43
C ARG A 41 13.07 -5.36 1.56
N PRO A 42 12.38 -5.00 0.46
CA PRO A 42 10.95 -4.67 0.50
C PRO A 42 10.08 -5.70 1.23
N LEU A 43 10.43 -6.98 1.11
CA LEU A 43 9.73 -8.09 1.77
C LEU A 43 9.82 -8.05 3.31
N GLU A 44 10.80 -7.35 3.87
CA GLU A 44 11.10 -7.36 5.30
C GLU A 44 10.46 -6.18 6.06
N LEU A 45 9.93 -5.19 5.34
CA LEU A 45 9.38 -3.97 5.91
C LEU A 45 7.88 -3.83 5.64
N PHE A 46 7.22 -3.04 6.48
CA PHE A 46 5.83 -2.62 6.30
C PHE A 46 4.85 -3.78 6.17
N HIS A 47 5.07 -4.84 6.94
CA HIS A 47 4.15 -5.98 7.06
C HIS A 47 3.74 -6.23 8.50
N GLN A 48 2.59 -6.82 8.67
CA GLN A 48 2.08 -7.34 9.94
C GLN A 48 1.49 -8.74 9.73
N ASN A 49 1.71 -9.63 10.69
CA ASN A 49 1.14 -10.97 10.59
C ASN A 49 -0.38 -10.90 10.75
N HIS A 50 -1.07 -11.56 9.84
CA HIS A 50 -2.53 -11.73 9.88
C HIS A 50 -3.37 -10.44 9.90
N LEU A 51 -2.85 -9.33 9.34
CA LEU A 51 -3.52 -8.03 9.38
C LEU A 51 -4.91 -8.05 8.72
N TYR A 52 -5.09 -8.84 7.65
CA TYR A 52 -6.33 -8.92 6.86
C TYR A 52 -7.01 -10.29 6.94
N SER A 53 -6.55 -11.17 7.82
CA SER A 53 -7.20 -12.48 7.97
C SER A 53 -8.48 -12.31 8.78
N THR A 54 -9.62 -12.37 8.12
CA THR A 54 -10.90 -12.60 8.76
C THR A 54 -11.01 -14.09 9.11
N LEU A 55 -11.60 -14.39 10.26
CA LEU A 55 -11.96 -15.76 10.58
C LEU A 55 -13.32 -16.05 9.92
N SER A 56 -13.40 -17.13 9.16
CA SER A 56 -14.69 -17.67 8.72
C SER A 56 -15.51 -18.14 9.94
N GLU A 57 -16.80 -18.39 9.76
CA GLU A 57 -17.67 -18.95 10.81
C GLU A 57 -17.13 -20.28 11.39
N THR A 58 -16.31 -21.00 10.63
CA THR A 58 -15.64 -22.24 11.06
C THR A 58 -14.29 -22.02 11.74
N GLY A 59 -13.87 -20.77 11.94
CA GLY A 59 -12.56 -20.42 12.52
C GLY A 59 -11.38 -20.57 11.54
N ALA A 60 -11.61 -20.91 10.27
CA ALA A 60 -10.60 -20.95 9.24
C ALA A 60 -10.28 -19.53 8.75
N LYS A 61 -9.01 -19.25 8.40
CA LYS A 61 -8.60 -17.98 7.82
C LYS A 61 -9.04 -17.86 6.37
N ASP A 62 -9.78 -16.80 6.07
CA ASP A 62 -10.24 -16.50 4.72
C ASP A 62 -9.18 -15.69 3.96
N PRO A 63 -8.62 -16.19 2.85
CA PRO A 63 -7.66 -15.48 2.01
C PRO A 63 -8.30 -14.54 0.99
N ALA A 64 -9.63 -14.41 0.94
CA ALA A 64 -10.33 -13.66 -0.11
C ALA A 64 -9.89 -12.19 -0.15
N MET A 65 -9.73 -11.55 1.01
CA MET A 65 -9.26 -10.17 1.10
C MET A 65 -7.83 -10.02 0.53
N GLU A 66 -6.92 -10.92 0.89
CA GLU A 66 -5.54 -10.89 0.39
C GLU A 66 -5.49 -11.10 -1.13
N HIS A 67 -6.33 -11.98 -1.64
CA HIS A 67 -6.45 -12.18 -3.09
C HIS A 67 -6.99 -10.92 -3.79
N ALA A 68 -8.04 -10.31 -3.27
CA ALA A 68 -8.62 -9.08 -3.82
C ALA A 68 -7.59 -7.93 -3.82
N LEU A 69 -6.81 -7.77 -2.75
CA LEU A 69 -5.74 -6.79 -2.68
C LEU A 69 -4.63 -7.06 -3.71
N SER A 70 -4.25 -8.32 -3.90
CA SER A 70 -3.24 -8.71 -4.90
C SER A 70 -3.69 -8.39 -6.33
N VAL A 71 -4.96 -8.62 -6.66
CA VAL A 71 -5.55 -8.25 -7.95
C VAL A 71 -5.51 -6.74 -8.14
N LEU A 72 -5.98 -5.97 -7.16
CA LEU A 72 -5.96 -4.51 -7.20
C LEU A 72 -4.54 -3.94 -7.37
N GLU A 73 -3.56 -4.49 -6.66
CA GLU A 73 -2.16 -4.10 -6.79
C GLU A 73 -1.61 -4.38 -8.19
N SER A 74 -1.95 -5.54 -8.77
CA SER A 74 -1.54 -5.89 -10.13
C SER A 74 -2.12 -4.94 -11.18
N GLU A 75 -3.38 -4.55 -11.04
CA GLU A 75 -4.02 -3.57 -11.92
C GLU A 75 -3.46 -2.16 -11.74
N ALA A 76 -3.14 -1.77 -10.51
CA ALA A 76 -2.61 -0.45 -10.19
C ALA A 76 -1.18 -0.20 -10.71
N VAL A 77 -0.39 -1.26 -10.99
CA VAL A 77 1.00 -1.11 -11.49
C VAL A 77 1.06 -0.20 -12.71
N GLY A 78 0.17 -0.39 -13.69
CA GLY A 78 0.12 0.42 -14.92
C GLY A 78 -0.17 1.88 -14.64
N VAL A 79 -1.09 2.18 -13.72
CA VAL A 79 -1.42 3.55 -13.32
C VAL A 79 -0.27 4.20 -12.58
N VAL A 80 0.37 3.49 -11.65
CA VAL A 80 1.55 3.99 -10.93
C VAL A 80 2.67 4.35 -11.91
N GLN A 81 2.94 3.52 -12.92
CA GLN A 81 3.93 3.82 -13.95
C GLN A 81 3.52 5.02 -14.81
N SER A 82 2.25 5.17 -15.14
CA SER A 82 1.73 6.33 -15.88
C SER A 82 1.88 7.64 -15.11
N ILE A 83 2.02 7.59 -13.79
CA ILE A 83 2.33 8.74 -12.92
C ILE A 83 3.84 8.93 -12.81
N LEU A 84 4.59 7.88 -12.48
CA LEU A 84 6.01 7.99 -12.15
C LEU A 84 6.89 8.31 -13.33
N VAL A 85 6.62 7.74 -14.51
CA VAL A 85 7.47 7.95 -15.70
C VAL A 85 7.50 9.43 -16.10
N PRO A 86 6.37 10.10 -16.37
CA PRO A 86 6.41 11.53 -16.71
C PRO A 86 6.90 12.39 -15.54
N ALA A 87 6.59 12.04 -14.29
CA ALA A 87 7.05 12.81 -13.13
C ALA A 87 8.58 12.81 -13.01
N ARG A 88 9.26 11.70 -13.29
CA ARG A 88 10.74 11.61 -13.32
C ARG A 88 11.36 12.48 -14.42
N GLU A 89 10.62 12.77 -15.47
CA GLU A 89 11.02 13.64 -16.56
C GLU A 89 10.60 15.11 -16.34
N GLY A 90 10.08 15.45 -15.16
CA GLY A 90 9.59 16.78 -14.82
C GLY A 90 8.29 17.19 -15.54
N ARG A 91 7.53 16.20 -16.04
CA ARG A 91 6.25 16.41 -16.72
C ARG A 91 5.08 16.01 -15.82
N LEU A 92 3.96 16.70 -15.97
CA LEU A 92 2.72 16.28 -15.29
C LEU A 92 2.15 15.01 -15.92
N PRO A 93 1.70 14.04 -15.12
CA PRO A 93 1.04 12.85 -15.63
C PRO A 93 -0.34 13.19 -16.20
N VAL A 94 -0.68 12.57 -17.32
CA VAL A 94 -2.03 12.65 -17.90
C VAL A 94 -2.68 11.27 -17.77
N LEU A 95 -3.72 11.20 -16.96
CA LEU A 95 -4.45 9.95 -16.72
C LEU A 95 -5.81 9.97 -17.40
N THR A 96 -6.20 8.84 -17.98
CA THR A 96 -7.58 8.62 -18.45
C THR A 96 -8.55 8.60 -17.26
N SER A 97 -9.85 8.74 -17.53
CA SER A 97 -10.88 8.63 -16.48
C SER A 97 -10.86 7.27 -15.77
N GLU A 98 -10.60 6.20 -16.51
CA GLU A 98 -10.47 4.85 -15.96
C GLU A 98 -9.25 4.74 -15.05
N GLN A 99 -8.08 5.25 -15.49
CA GLN A 99 -6.86 5.28 -14.67
C GLN A 99 -7.05 6.12 -13.40
N LYS A 100 -7.73 7.26 -13.47
CA LYS A 100 -8.06 8.08 -12.28
C LYS A 100 -8.92 7.29 -11.30
N ARG A 101 -9.98 6.63 -11.78
CA ARG A 101 -10.84 5.80 -10.94
C ARG A 101 -10.08 4.69 -10.26
N LEU A 102 -9.22 3.96 -10.99
CA LEU A 102 -8.40 2.89 -10.43
C LEU A 102 -7.40 3.44 -9.40
N TRP A 103 -6.80 4.60 -9.67
CA TRP A 103 -5.92 5.29 -8.74
C TRP A 103 -6.62 5.64 -7.43
N TYR A 104 -7.84 6.17 -7.46
CA TYR A 104 -8.61 6.47 -6.26
C TYR A 104 -8.91 5.23 -5.43
N ILE A 105 -9.38 4.16 -6.08
CA ILE A 105 -9.66 2.90 -5.41
C ILE A 105 -8.38 2.36 -4.75
N PHE A 106 -7.28 2.37 -5.47
CA PHE A 106 -5.99 1.91 -4.96
C PHE A 106 -5.52 2.76 -3.78
N PHE A 107 -5.52 4.09 -3.90
CA PHE A 107 -5.10 5.01 -2.85
C PHE A 107 -5.96 4.86 -1.58
N LEU A 108 -7.27 4.86 -1.71
CA LEU A 108 -8.19 4.67 -0.59
C LEU A 108 -7.95 3.33 0.11
N THR A 109 -7.75 2.27 -0.66
CA THR A 109 -7.43 0.94 -0.13
C THR A 109 -6.11 0.95 0.63
N GLN A 110 -5.06 1.61 0.10
CA GLN A 110 -3.77 1.72 0.80
C GLN A 110 -3.90 2.48 2.12
N TRP A 111 -4.64 3.59 2.12
CA TRP A 111 -4.86 4.36 3.34
C TRP A 111 -5.56 3.54 4.42
N ARG A 112 -6.60 2.78 4.04
CA ARG A 112 -7.33 1.88 4.96
C ARG A 112 -6.50 0.70 5.46
N ARG A 113 -5.48 0.30 4.74
CA ARG A 113 -4.59 -0.79 5.13
C ARG A 113 -3.62 -0.41 6.25
N SER A 114 -3.43 0.87 6.52
CA SER A 114 -2.50 1.28 7.56
C SER A 114 -2.96 0.79 8.94
N PRO A 115 -2.05 0.30 9.79
CA PRO A 115 -2.39 -0.16 11.13
C PRO A 115 -3.04 0.93 11.99
N GLU A 116 -2.68 2.20 11.76
CA GLU A 116 -3.24 3.36 12.44
C GLU A 116 -4.72 3.53 12.11
N THR A 117 -5.06 3.51 10.84
CA THR A 117 -6.45 3.63 10.37
C THR A 117 -7.33 2.49 10.88
N GLN A 118 -6.79 1.27 10.88
CA GLN A 118 -7.51 0.11 11.41
C GLN A 118 -7.76 0.19 12.91
N ARG A 119 -6.80 0.72 13.67
CA ARG A 119 -6.97 0.93 15.13
C ARG A 119 -7.94 2.06 15.43
N ALA A 120 -7.97 3.10 14.61
CA ALA A 120 -8.86 4.24 14.78
C ALA A 120 -10.33 3.92 14.48
N ASN A 121 -10.62 2.73 13.93
CA ASN A 121 -11.98 2.28 13.58
C ASN A 121 -12.72 3.28 12.67
N VAL A 122 -11.98 3.90 11.75
CA VAL A 122 -12.51 4.91 10.83
C VAL A 122 -13.53 4.26 9.89
N SER A 123 -14.76 4.76 9.90
CA SER A 123 -15.83 4.26 9.04
C SER A 123 -15.55 4.58 7.56
N ASP A 124 -16.14 3.80 6.65
CA ASP A 124 -16.02 4.01 5.19
C ASP A 124 -16.47 5.42 4.77
N ALA A 125 -17.51 5.95 5.43
CA ALA A 125 -18.03 7.29 5.17
C ALA A 125 -17.04 8.40 5.58
N GLU A 126 -16.33 8.22 6.70
CA GLU A 126 -15.28 9.15 7.12
C GLU A 126 -14.06 9.08 6.20
N ALA A 127 -13.69 7.86 5.77
CA ALA A 127 -12.62 7.66 4.81
C ALA A 127 -12.88 8.39 3.48
N LEU A 128 -14.10 8.25 2.95
CA LEU A 128 -14.50 8.93 1.71
C LEU A 128 -14.48 10.45 1.86
N ARG A 129 -15.01 11.01 2.96
CA ARG A 129 -14.99 12.45 3.22
C ARG A 129 -13.57 13.01 3.28
N MET A 130 -12.64 12.31 3.97
CA MET A 130 -11.25 12.76 4.05
C MET A 130 -10.55 12.78 2.68
N VAL A 131 -10.93 11.89 1.76
CA VAL A 131 -10.41 11.90 0.38
C VAL A 131 -11.04 13.04 -0.42
N GLU A 132 -12.35 13.26 -0.31
CA GLU A 132 -13.06 14.36 -0.96
C GLU A 132 -12.50 15.72 -0.53
N ASP A 133 -12.33 15.93 0.79
CA ASP A 133 -11.77 17.17 1.36
C ASP A 133 -10.30 17.44 0.96
N THR A 134 -9.58 16.42 0.47
CA THR A 134 -8.17 16.56 0.03
C THR A 134 -8.07 16.91 -1.45
N LEU A 135 -9.17 16.76 -2.21
CA LEU A 135 -9.20 16.94 -3.67
C LEU A 135 -9.80 18.29 -4.12
N ASP A 136 -10.38 19.05 -3.18
CA ASP A 136 -10.83 20.44 -3.35
C ASP A 136 -9.71 21.44 -3.02
#